data_2afbe2eb6e393f7d63a945767267c0a5
#
_entry.id   2afbe2eb6e393f7d63a945767267c0a5
#
_cell.length_a   1.000
_cell.length_b   1.000
_cell.length_c   1.000
_cell.angle_alpha   90.00
_cell.angle_beta   90.00
_cell.angle_gamma   90.00
#
_symmetry.space_group_name_H-M   'P 1'
#
loop_
_entity.id
_entity.type
_entity.pdbx_description
1 polymer ?
#
loop_
_entity_poly.entity_id
_entity_poly.type
_entity_poly.pdbx_seq_one_letter_code
_entity_poly.pdbx_strand_id
1 'polypeptide(L)'
;MTLTALHAAQLALAPMAGITDLPFRQLARQFGAQWAASEMVTVNPDLQHTLKTRHRQNHVGESGIIAVQIAGSDPAQLAAAAQHNVALGAQVIDINMGCPVKKVCNVLAGSALLQNEKLVAQILNAVVRAVNVPVTLKTRLGWDDAHQNIPTIAQIAEDAGIAALAIHGRTRSQMYRGAAQYDLITAVKQQSRLPIWANGDITTPQKAAAVLHFGKHNQLSDGYRAGLGRTRAA
;
A
#
# COMPACT_ATOMS: atom_id res chain seq x y z
N MET A 1 -20.48 -0.32 -4.20
CA MET A 1 -20.14 0.94 -3.50
C MET A 1 -18.65 1.06 -3.19
N THR A 2 -17.99 0.04 -2.64
CA THR A 2 -16.57 0.13 -2.21
C THR A 2 -15.59 0.37 -3.37
N LEU A 3 -15.77 -0.30 -4.51
CA LEU A 3 -14.89 -0.15 -5.67
C LEU A 3 -14.99 1.25 -6.30
N THR A 4 -16.21 1.78 -6.44
CA THR A 4 -16.44 3.14 -6.97
C THR A 4 -15.82 4.19 -6.05
N ALA A 5 -15.95 4.05 -4.74
CA ALA A 5 -15.35 4.96 -3.77
C ALA A 5 -13.81 4.89 -3.79
N LEU A 6 -13.25 3.68 -3.97
CA LEU A 6 -11.81 3.47 -4.13
C LEU A 6 -11.28 4.21 -5.38
N HIS A 7 -11.97 4.08 -6.51
CA HIS A 7 -11.59 4.73 -7.77
C HIS A 7 -11.75 6.25 -7.74
N ALA A 8 -12.70 6.77 -6.96
CA ALA A 8 -12.91 8.21 -6.80
C ALA A 8 -11.97 8.87 -5.79
N ALA A 9 -11.30 8.10 -4.94
CA ALA A 9 -10.45 8.64 -3.89
C ALA A 9 -9.19 9.30 -4.48
N GLN A 10 -9.06 10.61 -4.31
CA GLN A 10 -7.91 11.37 -4.79
C GLN A 10 -6.79 11.45 -3.74
N LEU A 11 -7.14 11.41 -2.46
CA LEU A 11 -6.20 11.54 -1.34
C LEU A 11 -6.31 10.33 -0.41
N ALA A 12 -5.19 9.67 -0.19
CA ALA A 12 -5.07 8.50 0.67
C ALA A 12 -3.99 8.68 1.72
N LEU A 13 -4.23 8.12 2.92
CA LEU A 13 -3.20 7.94 3.92
C LEU A 13 -2.45 6.62 3.64
N ALA A 14 -1.15 6.71 3.38
CA ALA A 14 -0.32 5.52 3.20
C ALA A 14 -0.13 4.77 4.53
N PRO A 15 -0.21 3.42 4.56
CA PRO A 15 0.05 2.64 5.76
C PRO A 15 1.51 2.75 6.20
N MET A 16 1.72 3.06 7.48
CA MET A 16 3.04 3.22 8.10
C MET A 16 3.09 2.48 9.43
N ALA A 17 3.96 1.46 9.52
CA ALA A 17 4.10 0.65 10.73
C ALA A 17 4.52 1.49 11.95
N GLY A 18 3.78 1.40 13.03
CA GLY A 18 3.98 2.16 14.27
C GLY A 18 3.41 3.58 14.23
N ILE A 19 2.64 3.94 13.20
CA ILE A 19 2.11 5.31 13.02
C ILE A 19 0.62 5.29 12.66
N THR A 20 0.21 4.52 11.67
CA THR A 20 -1.17 4.55 11.16
C THR A 20 -2.10 3.64 11.96
N ASP A 21 -2.08 3.80 13.28
CA ASP A 21 -3.05 3.22 14.19
C ASP A 21 -4.46 3.82 13.98
N LEU A 22 -5.45 3.30 14.68
CA LEU A 22 -6.84 3.75 14.53
C LEU A 22 -7.02 5.26 14.79
N PRO A 23 -6.47 5.85 15.90
CA PRO A 23 -6.58 7.28 16.13
C PRO A 23 -5.97 8.13 15.02
N PHE A 24 -4.82 7.73 14.51
CA PHE A 24 -4.17 8.46 13.42
C PHE A 24 -4.96 8.39 12.11
N ARG A 25 -5.52 7.24 11.76
CA ARG A 25 -6.38 7.10 10.58
C ARG A 25 -7.65 7.94 10.69
N GLN A 26 -8.30 7.96 11.87
CA GLN A 26 -9.47 8.80 12.13
C GLN A 26 -9.13 10.29 11.98
N LEU A 27 -8.00 10.73 12.53
CA LEU A 27 -7.53 12.11 12.39
C LEU A 27 -7.26 12.47 10.92
N ALA A 28 -6.58 11.61 10.18
CA ALA A 28 -6.32 11.83 8.75
C ALA A 28 -7.61 11.97 7.94
N ARG A 29 -8.64 11.20 8.27
CA ARG A 29 -9.96 11.30 7.63
C ARG A 29 -10.67 12.62 7.94
N GLN A 30 -10.54 13.16 9.15
CA GLN A 30 -11.03 14.50 9.50
C GLN A 30 -10.37 15.59 8.65
N PHE A 31 -9.11 15.38 8.24
CA PHE A 31 -8.38 16.27 7.33
C PHE A 31 -8.54 15.91 5.84
N GLY A 32 -9.52 15.08 5.50
CA GLY A 32 -9.92 14.83 4.10
C GLY A 32 -9.30 13.60 3.44
N ALA A 33 -8.58 12.75 4.17
CA ALA A 33 -8.16 11.47 3.60
C ALA A 33 -9.38 10.58 3.31
N GLN A 34 -9.62 10.33 2.03
CA GLN A 34 -10.76 9.53 1.56
C GLN A 34 -10.50 8.03 1.72
N TRP A 35 -9.22 7.66 1.80
CA TRP A 35 -8.73 6.31 1.93
C TRP A 35 -7.66 6.22 3.02
N ALA A 36 -7.68 5.15 3.83
CA ALA A 36 -6.64 4.85 4.81
C ALA A 36 -6.58 3.34 5.03
N ALA A 37 -5.40 2.73 4.82
CA ALA A 37 -5.17 1.34 5.18
C ALA A 37 -4.58 1.24 6.59
N SER A 38 -4.88 0.14 7.28
CA SER A 38 -4.27 -0.16 8.57
C SER A 38 -2.75 -0.36 8.44
N GLU A 39 -2.06 -0.37 9.59
CA GLU A 39 -0.72 -0.92 9.62
C GLU A 39 -0.74 -2.39 9.13
N MET A 40 0.39 -2.85 8.56
CA MET A 40 0.47 -4.23 8.06
C MET A 40 0.26 -5.25 9.18
N VAL A 41 -0.66 -6.17 8.95
CA VAL A 41 -0.94 -7.33 9.78
C VAL A 41 -0.12 -8.52 9.27
N THR A 42 0.47 -9.28 10.18
CA THR A 42 1.22 -10.49 9.81
C THR A 42 0.27 -11.60 9.38
N VAL A 43 0.71 -12.39 8.39
CA VAL A 43 0.01 -13.61 7.98
C VAL A 43 0.38 -14.83 8.82
N ASN A 44 1.41 -14.71 9.69
CA ASN A 44 1.82 -15.80 10.56
C ASN A 44 0.72 -16.11 11.60
N PRO A 45 0.13 -17.33 11.60
CA PRO A 45 -0.95 -17.70 12.52
C PRO A 45 -0.55 -17.57 14.00
N ASP A 46 0.70 -17.88 14.34
CA ASP A 46 1.20 -17.82 15.72
C ASP A 46 1.22 -16.40 16.31
N LEU A 47 1.23 -15.38 15.45
CA LEU A 47 1.26 -13.98 15.85
C LEU A 47 -0.11 -13.28 15.76
N GLN A 48 -1.15 -13.96 15.27
CA GLN A 48 -2.49 -13.37 15.10
C GLN A 48 -3.15 -13.01 16.44
N HIS A 49 -2.82 -13.73 17.51
CA HIS A 49 -3.40 -13.53 18.84
C HIS A 49 -2.65 -12.53 19.70
N THR A 50 -1.56 -11.95 19.20
CA THR A 50 -0.78 -10.96 19.96
C THR A 50 -1.56 -9.65 20.13
N LEU A 51 -1.35 -8.95 21.26
CA LEU A 51 -1.93 -7.63 21.51
C LEU A 51 -1.63 -6.66 20.36
N LYS A 52 -0.40 -6.71 19.82
CA LYS A 52 0.02 -5.87 18.70
C LYS A 52 -0.80 -6.13 17.44
N THR A 53 -1.10 -7.38 17.12
CA THR A 53 -1.94 -7.74 15.98
C THR A 53 -3.39 -7.29 16.19
N ARG A 54 -3.94 -7.53 17.40
CA ARG A 54 -5.29 -7.07 17.77
C ARG A 54 -5.44 -5.55 17.64
N HIS A 55 -4.45 -4.77 18.10
CA HIS A 55 -4.46 -3.31 17.94
C HIS A 55 -4.48 -2.88 16.47
N ARG A 56 -3.74 -3.57 15.61
CA ARG A 56 -3.70 -3.29 14.17
C ARG A 56 -4.98 -3.67 13.43
N GLN A 57 -5.69 -4.66 13.94
CA GLN A 57 -6.98 -5.13 13.42
C GLN A 57 -8.17 -4.40 14.05
N ASN A 58 -7.93 -3.45 14.95
CA ASN A 58 -9.00 -2.68 15.57
C ASN A 58 -9.50 -1.59 14.61
N HIS A 59 -10.76 -1.69 14.25
CA HIS A 59 -11.49 -0.75 13.40
C HIS A 59 -12.76 -0.23 14.07
N VAL A 60 -12.92 -0.43 15.39
CA VAL A 60 -14.11 0.00 16.14
C VAL A 60 -14.25 1.52 16.08
N GLY A 61 -15.38 1.98 15.55
CA GLY A 61 -15.66 3.41 15.38
C GLY A 61 -14.88 4.08 14.23
N GLU A 62 -14.16 3.34 13.40
CA GLU A 62 -13.52 3.90 12.22
C GLU A 62 -14.57 4.27 11.17
N SER A 63 -14.54 5.54 10.72
CA SER A 63 -15.42 6.02 9.66
C SER A 63 -14.86 5.65 8.27
N GLY A 64 -15.77 5.46 7.31
CA GLY A 64 -15.40 5.18 5.91
C GLY A 64 -14.99 3.73 5.68
N ILE A 65 -14.25 3.48 4.59
CA ILE A 65 -13.87 2.15 4.15
C ILE A 65 -12.80 1.56 5.07
N ILE A 66 -13.06 0.36 5.59
CA ILE A 66 -12.10 -0.41 6.37
C ILE A 66 -11.17 -1.16 5.42
N ALA A 67 -9.94 -0.70 5.30
CA ALA A 67 -8.89 -1.32 4.50
C ALA A 67 -7.82 -1.92 5.40
N VAL A 68 -7.56 -3.22 5.25
CA VAL A 68 -6.57 -3.94 6.06
C VAL A 68 -5.38 -4.31 5.20
N GLN A 69 -4.18 -3.87 5.61
CA GLN A 69 -2.95 -4.24 4.92
C GLN A 69 -2.37 -5.53 5.50
N ILE A 70 -2.11 -6.50 4.61
CA ILE A 70 -1.47 -7.78 4.94
C ILE A 70 -0.07 -7.88 4.33
N ALA A 71 0.85 -8.58 5.01
CA ALA A 71 2.23 -8.78 4.55
C ALA A 71 2.70 -10.21 4.81
N GLY A 72 3.27 -10.83 3.81
CA GLY A 72 3.82 -12.17 3.83
C GLY A 72 4.46 -12.52 2.50
N SER A 73 4.91 -13.78 2.34
CA SER A 73 5.52 -14.31 1.12
C SER A 73 4.90 -15.62 0.63
N ASP A 74 4.07 -16.25 1.44
CA ASP A 74 3.39 -17.48 1.06
C ASP A 74 1.99 -17.17 0.51
N PRO A 75 1.64 -17.58 -0.71
CA PRO A 75 0.36 -17.30 -1.34
C PRO A 75 -0.83 -17.86 -0.55
N ALA A 76 -0.72 -19.06 0.03
CA ALA A 76 -1.81 -19.70 0.75
C ALA A 76 -2.06 -19.00 2.10
N GLN A 77 -0.99 -18.62 2.82
CA GLN A 77 -1.10 -17.89 4.07
C GLN A 77 -1.68 -16.48 3.85
N LEU A 78 -1.29 -15.80 2.76
CA LEU A 78 -1.84 -14.49 2.41
C LEU A 78 -3.33 -14.59 2.05
N ALA A 79 -3.73 -15.62 1.31
CA ALA A 79 -5.13 -15.87 1.00
C ALA A 79 -5.96 -16.15 2.28
N ALA A 80 -5.47 -16.98 3.18
CA ALA A 80 -6.12 -17.26 4.47
C ALA A 80 -6.22 -16.00 5.35
N ALA A 81 -5.14 -15.20 5.41
CA ALA A 81 -5.15 -13.92 6.14
C ALA A 81 -6.15 -12.92 5.55
N ALA A 82 -6.28 -12.87 4.22
CA ALA A 82 -7.28 -12.04 3.56
C ALA A 82 -8.70 -12.45 3.96
N GLN A 83 -9.02 -13.74 3.87
CA GLN A 83 -10.33 -14.28 4.30
C GLN A 83 -10.62 -13.97 5.77
N HIS A 84 -9.64 -14.18 6.65
CA HIS A 84 -9.77 -13.89 8.07
C HIS A 84 -10.10 -12.42 8.33
N ASN A 85 -9.38 -11.48 7.69
CA ASN A 85 -9.63 -10.06 7.89
C ASN A 85 -10.97 -9.60 7.27
N VAL A 86 -11.40 -10.20 6.16
CA VAL A 86 -12.74 -9.96 5.60
C VAL A 86 -13.83 -10.44 6.57
N ALA A 87 -13.66 -11.60 7.21
CA ALA A 87 -14.58 -12.07 8.24
C ALA A 87 -14.62 -11.15 9.48
N LEU A 88 -13.55 -10.41 9.75
CA LEU A 88 -13.49 -9.37 10.79
C LEU A 88 -14.03 -8.00 10.34
N GLY A 89 -14.55 -7.88 9.12
CA GLY A 89 -15.18 -6.67 8.60
C GLY A 89 -14.33 -5.82 7.66
N ALA A 90 -13.16 -6.31 7.22
CA ALA A 90 -12.41 -5.62 6.18
C ALA A 90 -13.21 -5.54 4.87
N GLN A 91 -13.31 -4.34 4.33
CA GLN A 91 -14.02 -4.04 3.08
C GLN A 91 -13.06 -3.96 1.88
N VAL A 92 -11.77 -3.85 2.16
CA VAL A 92 -10.69 -3.93 1.17
C VAL A 92 -9.49 -4.61 1.82
N ILE A 93 -8.80 -5.44 1.06
CA ILE A 93 -7.50 -6.02 1.43
C ILE A 93 -6.42 -5.30 0.65
N ASP A 94 -5.40 -4.79 1.34
CA ASP A 94 -4.22 -4.18 0.72
C ASP A 94 -3.00 -5.08 0.91
N ILE A 95 -2.30 -5.41 -0.17
CA ILE A 95 -1.12 -6.28 -0.11
C ILE A 95 0.14 -5.41 -0.04
N ASN A 96 1.01 -5.66 0.96
CA ASN A 96 2.27 -4.95 1.11
C ASN A 96 3.41 -5.62 0.31
N MET A 97 3.87 -4.95 -0.75
CA MET A 97 5.10 -5.28 -1.47
C MET A 97 6.06 -4.09 -1.53
N GLY A 98 5.99 -3.19 -0.52
CA GLY A 98 6.79 -1.96 -0.50
C GLY A 98 7.67 -1.78 0.74
N CYS A 99 7.44 -2.54 1.83
CA CYS A 99 8.23 -2.40 3.06
C CYS A 99 9.70 -2.78 2.85
N PRO A 100 10.67 -1.85 3.07
CA PRO A 100 12.09 -2.11 2.80
C PRO A 100 12.86 -2.63 4.01
N VAL A 101 12.19 -2.82 5.16
CA VAL A 101 12.84 -3.16 6.44
C VAL A 101 13.43 -4.57 6.39
N LYS A 102 14.70 -4.73 6.82
CA LYS A 102 15.44 -6.01 6.79
C LYS A 102 14.64 -7.17 7.41
N LYS A 103 13.98 -6.95 8.55
CA LYS A 103 13.17 -7.99 9.22
C LYS A 103 12.06 -8.54 8.33
N VAL A 104 11.47 -7.71 7.46
CA VAL A 104 10.43 -8.13 6.50
C VAL A 104 11.08 -8.75 5.27
N CYS A 105 12.15 -8.15 4.75
CA CYS A 105 12.86 -8.66 3.58
C CYS A 105 13.57 -9.99 3.84
N ASN A 106 14.06 -10.23 5.05
CA ASN A 106 14.73 -11.49 5.40
C ASN A 106 13.81 -12.72 5.34
N VAL A 107 12.49 -12.51 5.42
CA VAL A 107 11.48 -13.56 5.19
C VAL A 107 10.87 -13.47 3.78
N LEU A 108 11.59 -12.87 2.84
CA LEU A 108 11.20 -12.66 1.44
C LEU A 108 9.85 -11.95 1.26
N ALA A 109 9.42 -11.15 2.25
CA ALA A 109 8.18 -10.38 2.21
C ALA A 109 8.42 -8.89 1.91
N GLY A 110 7.35 -8.14 1.72
CA GLY A 110 7.42 -6.72 1.39
C GLY A 110 8.14 -6.49 0.06
N SER A 111 9.07 -5.52 0.00
CA SER A 111 9.77 -5.18 -1.24
C SER A 111 10.78 -6.23 -1.74
N ALA A 112 11.10 -7.26 -0.95
CA ALA A 112 11.91 -8.39 -1.41
C ALA A 112 11.21 -9.22 -2.49
N LEU A 113 9.88 -9.24 -2.47
CA LEU A 113 9.05 -9.92 -3.48
C LEU A 113 9.29 -9.39 -4.90
N LEU A 114 9.70 -8.13 -5.04
CA LEU A 114 9.96 -7.52 -6.35
C LEU A 114 11.10 -8.18 -7.13
N GLN A 115 11.90 -9.02 -6.48
CA GLN A 115 12.93 -9.84 -7.14
C GLN A 115 12.38 -11.12 -7.77
N ASN A 116 11.10 -11.46 -7.53
CA ASN A 116 10.48 -12.70 -8.01
C ASN A 116 9.06 -12.43 -8.54
N GLU A 117 8.98 -11.99 -9.77
CA GLU A 117 7.72 -11.63 -10.46
C GLU A 117 6.73 -12.81 -10.53
N LYS A 118 7.26 -14.04 -10.67
CA LYS A 118 6.42 -15.26 -10.66
C LYS A 118 5.73 -15.44 -9.32
N LEU A 119 6.45 -15.23 -8.21
CA LEU A 119 5.87 -15.30 -6.87
C LEU A 119 4.88 -14.16 -6.64
N VAL A 120 5.16 -12.95 -7.13
CA VAL A 120 4.21 -11.84 -7.10
C VAL A 120 2.90 -12.24 -7.77
N ALA A 121 2.96 -12.78 -9.00
CA ALA A 121 1.76 -13.25 -9.70
C ALA A 121 0.99 -14.32 -8.92
N GLN A 122 1.68 -15.29 -8.31
CA GLN A 122 1.06 -16.33 -7.49
C GLN A 122 0.34 -15.75 -6.28
N ILE A 123 0.97 -14.81 -5.57
CA ILE A 123 0.39 -14.14 -4.40
C ILE A 123 -0.85 -13.35 -4.79
N LEU A 124 -0.75 -12.49 -5.82
CA LEU A 124 -1.87 -11.64 -6.22
C LEU A 124 -3.08 -12.47 -6.66
N ASN A 125 -2.85 -13.50 -7.48
CA ASN A 125 -3.91 -14.41 -7.92
C ASN A 125 -4.54 -15.19 -6.74
N ALA A 126 -3.73 -15.67 -5.79
CA ALA A 126 -4.24 -16.40 -4.63
C ALA A 126 -5.14 -15.52 -3.76
N VAL A 127 -4.72 -14.28 -3.47
CA VAL A 127 -5.47 -13.36 -2.62
C VAL A 127 -6.74 -12.88 -3.32
N VAL A 128 -6.66 -12.46 -4.59
CA VAL A 128 -7.84 -11.98 -5.33
C VAL A 128 -8.91 -13.05 -5.44
N ARG A 129 -8.53 -14.31 -5.68
CA ARG A 129 -9.49 -15.42 -5.76
C ARG A 129 -10.08 -15.83 -4.40
N ALA A 130 -9.43 -15.50 -3.31
CA ALA A 130 -9.83 -15.93 -1.97
C ALA A 130 -10.92 -15.07 -1.34
N VAL A 131 -11.16 -13.85 -1.84
CA VAL A 131 -12.08 -12.88 -1.22
C VAL A 131 -13.00 -12.22 -2.23
N ASN A 132 -14.18 -11.77 -1.77
CA ASN A 132 -15.17 -11.06 -2.58
C ASN A 132 -15.11 -9.52 -2.43
N VAL A 133 -14.07 -9.02 -1.75
CA VAL A 133 -13.83 -7.59 -1.59
C VAL A 133 -12.70 -7.14 -2.52
N PRO A 134 -12.62 -5.86 -2.90
CA PRO A 134 -11.50 -5.36 -3.70
C PRO A 134 -10.16 -5.63 -3.02
N VAL A 135 -9.16 -6.02 -3.82
CA VAL A 135 -7.78 -6.19 -3.39
C VAL A 135 -6.91 -5.11 -4.02
N THR A 136 -6.12 -4.41 -3.23
CA THR A 136 -5.17 -3.39 -3.68
C THR A 136 -3.74 -3.84 -3.44
N LEU A 137 -2.80 -3.24 -4.15
CA LEU A 137 -1.38 -3.51 -4.00
C LEU A 137 -0.61 -2.23 -3.68
N LYS A 138 0.21 -2.23 -2.62
CA LYS A 138 1.17 -1.16 -2.35
C LYS A 138 2.59 -1.65 -2.56
N THR A 139 3.33 -0.99 -3.46
CA THR A 139 4.65 -1.42 -3.91
C THR A 139 5.65 -0.26 -4.04
N ARG A 140 6.84 -0.57 -4.55
CA ARG A 140 7.92 0.36 -4.94
C ARG A 140 8.27 0.20 -6.40
N LEU A 141 9.22 1.01 -6.92
CA LEU A 141 9.67 0.97 -8.30
C LEU A 141 10.42 -0.32 -8.67
N GLY A 142 10.94 -1.03 -7.69
CA GLY A 142 11.73 -2.25 -7.85
C GLY A 142 12.65 -2.49 -6.66
N TRP A 143 13.59 -3.43 -6.82
CA TRP A 143 14.54 -3.80 -5.79
C TRP A 143 15.65 -2.76 -5.61
N ASP A 144 16.31 -2.37 -6.69
CA ASP A 144 17.36 -1.36 -6.75
C ASP A 144 17.31 -0.60 -8.08
N ASP A 145 18.26 0.31 -8.30
CA ASP A 145 18.23 1.20 -9.45
C ASP A 145 18.49 0.48 -10.79
N ALA A 146 19.13 -0.70 -10.75
CA ALA A 146 19.33 -1.55 -11.92
C ALA A 146 18.12 -2.48 -12.19
N HIS A 147 17.27 -2.69 -11.18
CA HIS A 147 16.16 -3.61 -11.23
C HIS A 147 14.85 -2.89 -10.85
N GLN A 148 14.46 -1.95 -11.71
CA GLN A 148 13.20 -1.18 -11.61
C GLN A 148 12.15 -1.84 -12.50
N ASN A 149 11.44 -2.83 -11.97
CA ASN A 149 10.47 -3.63 -12.71
C ASN A 149 9.01 -3.25 -12.47
N ILE A 150 8.75 -2.03 -12.00
CA ILE A 150 7.38 -1.59 -11.72
C ILE A 150 6.41 -1.70 -12.92
N PRO A 151 6.80 -1.51 -14.20
CA PRO A 151 5.89 -1.75 -15.31
C PRO A 151 5.41 -3.20 -15.39
N THR A 152 6.31 -4.17 -15.21
CA THR A 152 5.98 -5.61 -15.17
C THR A 152 5.09 -5.94 -13.98
N ILE A 153 5.38 -5.40 -12.78
CA ILE A 153 4.57 -5.59 -11.60
C ILE A 153 3.15 -5.01 -11.79
N ALA A 154 3.02 -3.86 -12.44
CA ALA A 154 1.72 -3.26 -12.73
C ALA A 154 0.90 -4.13 -13.71
N GLN A 155 1.53 -4.70 -14.74
CA GLN A 155 0.86 -5.62 -15.65
C GLN A 155 0.40 -6.89 -14.92
N ILE A 156 1.26 -7.49 -14.09
CA ILE A 156 0.89 -8.66 -13.28
C ILE A 156 -0.27 -8.33 -12.34
N ALA A 157 -0.27 -7.14 -11.73
CA ALA A 157 -1.36 -6.70 -10.86
C ALA A 157 -2.69 -6.54 -11.63
N GLU A 158 -2.64 -5.96 -12.82
CA GLU A 158 -3.80 -5.82 -13.70
C GLU A 158 -4.37 -7.17 -14.13
N ASP A 159 -3.51 -8.09 -14.57
CA ASP A 159 -3.89 -9.44 -15.00
C ASP A 159 -4.46 -10.29 -13.85
N ALA A 160 -3.97 -10.08 -12.62
CA ALA A 160 -4.47 -10.75 -11.43
C ALA A 160 -5.82 -10.19 -10.93
N GLY A 161 -6.28 -9.04 -11.44
CA GLY A 161 -7.53 -8.40 -11.02
C GLY A 161 -7.40 -7.51 -9.78
N ILE A 162 -6.22 -6.93 -9.55
CA ILE A 162 -6.03 -5.91 -8.52
C ILE A 162 -6.90 -4.68 -8.83
N ALA A 163 -7.52 -4.12 -7.82
CA ALA A 163 -8.46 -3.02 -7.96
C ALA A 163 -7.80 -1.63 -8.04
N ALA A 164 -6.64 -1.47 -7.42
CA ALA A 164 -5.82 -0.25 -7.49
C ALA A 164 -4.38 -0.52 -7.06
N LEU A 165 -3.44 0.29 -7.53
CA LEU A 165 -2.02 0.14 -7.29
C LEU A 165 -1.44 1.43 -6.69
N ALA A 166 -0.82 1.36 -5.51
CA ALA A 166 -0.09 2.45 -4.89
C ALA A 166 1.41 2.24 -5.05
N ILE A 167 2.10 3.21 -5.68
CA ILE A 167 3.51 3.10 -6.04
C ILE A 167 4.32 4.14 -5.26
N HIS A 168 5.20 3.70 -4.38
CA HIS A 168 6.21 4.58 -3.81
C HIS A 168 7.31 4.83 -4.85
N GLY A 169 7.54 6.10 -5.20
CA GLY A 169 8.50 6.53 -6.23
C GLY A 169 9.97 6.32 -5.90
N ARG A 170 10.31 5.28 -5.15
CA ARG A 170 11.68 4.85 -4.81
C ARG A 170 11.81 3.34 -4.91
N THR A 171 13.03 2.88 -5.19
CA THR A 171 13.37 1.47 -5.08
C THR A 171 13.52 1.05 -3.61
N ARG A 172 13.61 -0.26 -3.37
CA ARG A 172 13.89 -0.79 -2.01
C ARG A 172 15.24 -0.32 -1.50
N SER A 173 16.28 -0.32 -2.33
CA SER A 173 17.64 0.05 -1.92
C SER A 173 17.77 1.53 -1.57
N GLN A 174 17.00 2.39 -2.20
CA GLN A 174 16.94 3.82 -1.87
C GLN A 174 16.32 4.07 -0.50
N MET A 175 15.44 3.19 -0.02
CA MET A 175 14.66 3.38 1.21
C MET A 175 13.93 4.73 1.24
N TYR A 176 14.53 5.76 1.84
CA TYR A 176 14.02 7.15 1.90
C TYR A 176 15.06 8.18 1.42
N ARG A 177 16.15 7.73 0.80
CA ARG A 177 17.20 8.61 0.25
C ARG A 177 16.81 9.11 -1.13
N GLY A 178 17.35 10.27 -1.50
CA GLY A 178 17.07 10.90 -2.79
C GLY A 178 15.63 11.42 -2.88
N ALA A 179 15.15 11.67 -4.08
CA ALA A 179 13.79 12.13 -4.39
C ALA A 179 12.92 10.98 -4.94
N ALA A 180 11.62 11.06 -4.71
CA ALA A 180 10.66 10.16 -5.33
C ALA A 180 10.59 10.43 -6.85
N GLN A 181 10.66 9.37 -7.65
CA GLN A 181 10.65 9.40 -9.11
C GLN A 181 9.21 9.27 -9.62
N TYR A 182 8.60 10.37 -9.99
CA TYR A 182 7.22 10.38 -10.49
C TYR A 182 7.12 10.02 -11.98
N ASP A 183 8.19 10.19 -12.76
CA ASP A 183 8.20 9.90 -14.19
C ASP A 183 7.87 8.43 -14.47
N LEU A 184 8.47 7.51 -13.69
CA LEU A 184 8.17 6.08 -13.79
C LEU A 184 6.73 5.73 -13.38
N ILE A 185 6.19 6.42 -12.36
CA ILE A 185 4.78 6.25 -11.96
C ILE A 185 3.86 6.71 -13.09
N THR A 186 4.19 7.83 -13.73
CA THR A 186 3.45 8.36 -14.88
C THR A 186 3.51 7.41 -16.08
N ALA A 187 4.68 6.85 -16.38
CA ALA A 187 4.83 5.86 -17.45
C ALA A 187 3.96 4.61 -17.20
N VAL A 188 3.93 4.11 -15.97
CA VAL A 188 3.04 3.01 -15.58
C VAL A 188 1.57 3.41 -15.78
N LYS A 189 1.17 4.62 -15.35
CA LYS A 189 -0.20 5.08 -15.49
C LYS A 189 -0.66 5.19 -16.95
N GLN A 190 0.24 5.57 -17.85
CA GLN A 190 -0.07 5.65 -19.29
C GLN A 190 -0.30 4.28 -19.93
N GLN A 191 0.26 3.20 -19.35
CA GLN A 191 0.20 1.84 -19.90
C GLN A 191 -0.83 0.96 -19.18
N SER A 192 -1.25 1.32 -17.97
CA SER A 192 -2.17 0.53 -17.15
C SER A 192 -3.55 1.17 -17.05
N ARG A 193 -4.58 0.32 -17.04
CA ARG A 193 -5.97 0.71 -16.77
C ARG A 193 -6.26 0.88 -15.28
N LEU A 194 -5.36 0.42 -14.41
CA LEU A 194 -5.54 0.49 -12.98
C LEU A 194 -5.58 1.96 -12.49
N PRO A 195 -6.39 2.28 -11.49
CA PRO A 195 -6.19 3.45 -10.66
C PRO A 195 -4.81 3.39 -10.01
N ILE A 196 -4.00 4.45 -10.18
CA ILE A 196 -2.64 4.52 -9.64
C ILE A 196 -2.57 5.62 -8.59
N TRP A 197 -2.13 5.29 -7.38
CA TRP A 197 -1.76 6.26 -6.36
C TRP A 197 -0.25 6.50 -6.35
N ALA A 198 0.15 7.73 -6.61
CA ALA A 198 1.53 8.17 -6.46
C ALA A 198 1.83 8.39 -4.95
N ASN A 199 2.97 7.89 -4.49
CA ASN A 199 3.40 7.97 -3.10
C ASN A 199 4.87 8.39 -2.98
N GLY A 200 5.17 9.21 -1.99
CA GLY A 200 6.51 9.66 -1.61
C GLY A 200 6.74 11.16 -1.83
N ASP A 201 7.31 11.83 -0.82
CA ASP A 201 7.73 13.25 -0.85
C ASP A 201 6.59 14.27 -1.16
N ILE A 202 5.35 13.93 -0.92
CA ILE A 202 4.21 14.85 -1.06
C ILE A 202 4.07 15.61 0.25
N THR A 203 4.83 16.68 0.40
CA THR A 203 5.02 17.40 1.67
C THR A 203 4.25 18.71 1.77
N THR A 204 3.65 19.17 0.66
CA THR A 204 2.89 20.42 0.61
C THR A 204 1.69 20.28 -0.32
N PRO A 205 0.63 21.09 -0.16
CA PRO A 205 -0.49 21.13 -1.10
C PRO A 205 -0.06 21.46 -2.54
N GLN A 206 0.94 22.31 -2.71
CA GLN A 206 1.48 22.67 -4.03
C GLN A 206 2.14 21.47 -4.69
N LYS A 207 2.92 20.66 -3.92
CA LYS A 207 3.51 19.43 -4.41
C LYS A 207 2.43 18.40 -4.76
N ALA A 208 1.39 18.30 -3.95
CA ALA A 208 0.24 17.43 -4.23
C ALA A 208 -0.42 17.81 -5.57
N ALA A 209 -0.73 19.10 -5.76
CA ALA A 209 -1.29 19.61 -7.01
C ALA A 209 -0.36 19.33 -8.21
N ALA A 210 0.94 19.55 -8.06
CA ALA A 210 1.93 19.26 -9.10
C ALA A 210 1.94 17.77 -9.48
N VAL A 211 1.93 16.86 -8.51
CA VAL A 211 1.95 15.41 -8.77
C VAL A 211 0.64 14.94 -9.44
N LEU A 212 -0.51 15.50 -9.05
CA LEU A 212 -1.79 15.23 -9.72
C LEU A 212 -1.79 15.72 -11.17
N HIS A 213 -1.18 16.88 -11.45
CA HIS A 213 -1.08 17.45 -12.80
C HIS A 213 -0.06 16.71 -13.68
N PHE A 214 1.02 16.23 -13.10
CA PHE A 214 2.13 15.61 -13.81
C PHE A 214 1.73 14.33 -14.57
N GLY A 215 0.73 13.62 -14.08
CA GLY A 215 0.12 12.54 -14.84
C GLY A 215 -1.38 12.71 -14.80
N LYS A 216 -1.97 13.31 -15.80
CA LYS A 216 -3.39 13.74 -15.89
C LYS A 216 -4.46 12.86 -15.22
N HIS A 217 -4.11 11.84 -14.41
CA HIS A 217 -5.03 10.92 -13.72
C HIS A 217 -4.41 10.15 -12.55
N ASN A 218 -3.33 10.64 -11.93
CA ASN A 218 -2.79 9.98 -10.74
C ASN A 218 -3.56 10.38 -9.50
N GLN A 219 -3.85 9.41 -8.65
CA GLN A 219 -4.32 9.62 -7.28
C GLN A 219 -3.10 9.76 -6.35
N LEU A 220 -3.26 10.44 -5.22
CA LEU A 220 -2.17 10.62 -4.27
C LEU A 220 -2.33 9.68 -3.08
N SER A 221 -1.23 9.06 -2.69
CA SER A 221 -1.10 8.38 -1.42
C SER A 221 0.15 8.88 -0.73
N ASP A 222 0.01 9.70 0.28
CA ASP A 222 1.13 10.03 1.15
C ASP A 222 0.73 9.96 2.61
N GLY A 223 1.68 9.71 3.45
CA GLY A 223 1.37 9.44 4.82
C GLY A 223 2.33 10.00 5.81
N TYR A 224 3.12 10.98 5.59
CA TYR A 224 3.88 11.39 6.79
C TYR A 224 4.62 12.72 6.75
N ARG A 225 4.83 13.34 5.65
CA ARG A 225 5.62 14.58 5.66
C ARG A 225 4.82 15.86 5.41
N ALA A 226 3.54 15.76 5.25
CA ALA A 226 2.69 16.95 5.25
C ALA A 226 2.37 17.34 6.70
N GLY A 227 3.28 18.02 7.37
CA GLY A 227 2.93 18.85 8.51
C GLY A 227 3.37 18.45 9.92
N LEU A 228 4.17 17.41 10.11
CA LEU A 228 4.85 17.21 11.41
C LEU A 228 6.36 17.37 11.21
N GLY A 229 6.82 18.61 11.27
CA GLY A 229 8.24 18.90 11.42
C GLY A 229 8.76 18.13 12.64
N ARG A 230 9.62 17.14 12.42
CA ARG A 230 10.49 16.72 13.51
C ARG A 230 11.47 17.83 13.77
N THR A 231 11.20 18.63 14.78
CA THR A 231 12.28 19.22 15.55
C THR A 231 13.05 18.05 16.14
N ARG A 232 14.22 17.75 15.57
CA ARG A 232 15.22 16.99 16.32
C ARG A 232 15.56 17.87 17.52
N ALA A 233 15.15 17.45 18.71
CA ALA A 233 15.84 17.88 19.90
C ALA A 233 17.28 17.39 19.78
N ALA A 234 18.22 18.31 20.03
CA ALA A 234 19.64 18.09 20.04
C ALA A 234 20.04 17.02 21.07
#